data_ff3e19ead5b915c09e8e8338e602a097
#
_entry.id   ff3e19ead5b915c09e8e8338e602a097
#
_cell.length_a   1.000
_cell.length_b   1.000
_cell.length_c   1.000
_cell.angle_alpha   90.00
_cell.angle_beta   90.00
_cell.angle_gamma   90.00
#
_symmetry.space_group_name_H-M   'P 1'
#
loop_
_entity.id
_entity.type
_entity.pdbx_description
1 polymer ?
#
loop_
_entity_poly.entity_id
_entity_poly.type
_entity_poly.pdbx_seq_one_letter_code
_entity_poly.pdbx_strand_id
1 'polypeptide(L)'
;MTKWFDTNYHYIVPEWHADTQFSAHPERIIAQIREAQAQGYAVKPTLVGPLTLLWLGKKKEDFGCRIKTLMPKLLPVYQQLLQAIADAGVEYVQIDEPILAADAGKPWLEAFPSTYQALAQAPVRIILGTYFASVAEHAALLNSLPISGVHIDCVRAPEQLATFVAQLDSSKILSAGVVDGRNVWRANLRQVVANLQAAKAKFGDKLWVAPSCSLLHSPQDLALEEKLDPEIKSWMAFAAQKLVELGNIKQALQNGLDSVQAALEASDAAVADRASNSKIHNAAVQTRIANLPKGADQRGAPFAERIKAQQAQLHLPLLPTAALRSAFESRPAAT
;
A
#
# COMPACT_ATOMS: atom_id res chain seq x y z
N MET A 1 13.64 13.90 -6.07
CA MET A 1 12.39 13.27 -5.58
C MET A 1 11.87 12.29 -6.60
N THR A 2 11.21 11.24 -6.15
CA THR A 2 10.46 10.28 -6.99
C THR A 2 9.23 9.80 -6.25
N LYS A 3 8.31 9.13 -6.96
CA LYS A 3 7.10 8.58 -6.34
C LYS A 3 7.45 7.34 -5.51
N TRP A 4 6.76 7.19 -4.37
CA TRP A 4 6.74 5.97 -3.59
C TRP A 4 5.92 4.93 -4.35
N PHE A 5 6.61 4.03 -5.05
CA PHE A 5 6.01 3.06 -5.98
C PHE A 5 5.04 3.74 -6.97
N ASP A 6 3.84 3.23 -7.17
CA ASP A 6 2.83 3.80 -8.07
C ASP A 6 1.85 4.78 -7.37
N THR A 7 2.24 5.35 -6.22
CA THR A 7 1.43 6.33 -5.48
C THR A 7 1.73 7.78 -5.90
N ASN A 8 0.93 8.72 -5.42
CA ASN A 8 1.22 10.16 -5.54
C ASN A 8 2.13 10.70 -4.42
N TYR A 9 2.47 9.89 -3.45
CA TYR A 9 3.43 10.27 -2.43
C TYR A 9 4.84 10.29 -3.00
N HIS A 10 5.56 11.40 -2.77
CA HIS A 10 6.93 11.57 -3.25
C HIS A 10 7.90 11.55 -2.08
N TYR A 11 9.07 10.97 -2.30
CA TYR A 11 10.15 10.93 -1.32
C TYR A 11 11.46 11.42 -1.91
N ILE A 12 12.40 11.83 -1.04
CA ILE A 12 13.77 12.15 -1.43
C ILE A 12 14.51 10.83 -1.59
N VAL A 13 15.02 10.57 -2.80
CA VAL A 13 15.74 9.34 -3.11
C VAL A 13 17.09 9.35 -2.39
N PRO A 14 17.38 8.34 -1.56
CA PRO A 14 18.70 8.20 -0.97
C PRO A 14 19.76 7.99 -2.05
N GLU A 15 20.95 8.55 -1.84
CA GLU A 15 22.11 8.38 -2.71
C GLU A 15 23.17 7.57 -1.98
N TRP A 16 23.65 6.50 -2.63
CA TRP A 16 24.58 5.54 -2.04
C TRP A 16 25.97 5.66 -2.62
N HIS A 17 26.93 5.71 -1.71
CA HIS A 17 28.37 5.61 -1.96
C HIS A 17 28.95 4.40 -1.25
N ALA A 18 30.12 3.93 -1.66
CA ALA A 18 30.77 2.77 -1.02
C ALA A 18 31.09 3.04 0.46
N ASP A 19 31.39 4.28 0.80
CA ASP A 19 31.71 4.74 2.15
C ASP A 19 30.52 5.23 2.97
N THR A 20 29.28 5.15 2.41
CA THR A 20 28.05 5.56 3.14
C THR A 20 28.05 4.97 4.54
N GLN A 21 27.84 5.84 5.54
CA GLN A 21 27.66 5.48 6.93
C GLN A 21 26.18 5.63 7.32
N PHE A 22 25.74 4.82 8.25
CA PHE A 22 24.38 4.86 8.81
C PHE A 22 24.45 5.09 10.31
N SER A 23 23.47 5.79 10.86
CA SER A 23 23.31 6.02 12.30
C SER A 23 21.85 5.89 12.70
N ALA A 24 21.61 5.40 13.91
CA ALA A 24 20.27 5.28 14.46
C ALA A 24 19.83 6.62 15.09
N HIS A 25 18.62 7.06 14.74
CA HIS A 25 18.00 8.26 15.31
C HIS A 25 16.55 7.92 15.73
N PRO A 26 16.37 7.19 16.85
CA PRO A 26 15.08 6.70 17.30
C PRO A 26 14.21 7.76 17.97
N GLU A 27 14.75 8.96 18.29
CA GLU A 27 14.14 9.94 19.18
C GLU A 27 12.71 10.31 18.72
N ARG A 28 12.54 10.55 17.42
CA ARG A 28 11.25 10.94 16.86
C ARG A 28 10.21 9.83 16.97
N ILE A 29 10.56 8.61 16.57
CA ILE A 29 9.62 7.48 16.61
C ILE A 29 9.28 7.11 18.05
N ILE A 30 10.25 7.18 18.97
CA ILE A 30 10.04 6.92 20.39
C ILE A 30 9.14 7.98 21.00
N ALA A 31 9.29 9.26 20.66
CA ALA A 31 8.41 10.32 21.12
C ALA A 31 6.95 10.07 20.67
N GLN A 32 6.74 9.69 19.40
CA GLN A 32 5.41 9.36 18.87
C GLN A 32 4.80 8.11 19.55
N ILE A 33 5.61 7.08 19.82
CA ILE A 33 5.17 5.89 20.55
C ILE A 33 4.69 6.28 21.94
N ARG A 34 5.46 7.06 22.69
CA ARG A 34 5.12 7.48 24.05
C ARG A 34 3.90 8.38 24.09
N GLU A 35 3.75 9.28 23.12
CA GLU A 35 2.56 10.13 22.99
C GLU A 35 1.29 9.29 22.83
N ALA A 36 1.29 8.30 21.95
CA ALA A 36 0.16 7.42 21.75
C ALA A 36 -0.13 6.52 22.99
N GLN A 37 0.93 5.99 23.60
CA GLN A 37 0.81 5.20 24.84
C GLN A 37 0.23 6.02 26.00
N ALA A 38 0.61 7.30 26.13
CA ALA A 38 0.08 8.20 27.14
C ALA A 38 -1.43 8.46 26.97
N GLN A 39 -1.94 8.29 25.75
CA GLN A 39 -3.38 8.35 25.43
C GLN A 39 -4.09 6.99 25.59
N GLY A 40 -3.40 5.95 26.08
CA GLY A 40 -3.95 4.60 26.31
C GLY A 40 -3.98 3.69 25.07
N TYR A 41 -3.32 4.05 23.99
CA TYR A 41 -3.30 3.23 22.78
C TYR A 41 -2.15 2.21 22.79
N ALA A 42 -2.45 0.98 22.34
CA ALA A 42 -1.43 0.03 21.94
C ALA A 42 -0.81 0.46 20.60
N VAL A 43 0.51 0.42 20.52
CA VAL A 43 1.25 0.98 19.38
C VAL A 43 1.97 -0.12 18.61
N LYS A 44 1.85 -0.08 17.30
CA LYS A 44 2.65 -0.85 16.34
C LYS A 44 3.31 0.13 15.37
N PRO A 45 4.55 0.58 15.62
CA PRO A 45 5.26 1.48 14.71
C PRO A 45 5.60 0.76 13.40
N THR A 46 5.75 1.56 12.34
CA THR A 46 6.11 1.06 11.01
C THR A 46 7.44 1.65 10.57
N LEU A 47 8.34 0.80 10.08
CA LEU A 47 9.62 1.17 9.49
C LEU A 47 9.67 0.69 8.04
N VAL A 48 10.34 1.44 7.17
CA VAL A 48 10.74 0.93 5.85
C VAL A 48 11.77 -0.17 6.05
N GLY A 49 11.64 -1.28 5.34
CA GLY A 49 12.57 -2.40 5.46
C GLY A 49 13.94 -2.11 4.87
N PRO A 50 15.01 -2.74 5.39
CA PRO A 50 16.37 -2.46 4.95
C PRO A 50 16.62 -2.84 3.49
N LEU A 51 15.97 -3.88 2.99
CA LEU A 51 16.09 -4.28 1.58
C LEU A 51 15.41 -3.27 0.66
N THR A 52 14.19 -2.86 0.98
CA THR A 52 13.49 -1.80 0.26
C THR A 52 14.26 -0.48 0.29
N LEU A 53 14.79 -0.07 1.45
CA LEU A 53 15.58 1.15 1.59
C LEU A 53 16.79 1.15 0.65
N LEU A 54 17.57 0.08 0.64
CA LEU A 54 18.74 -0.03 -0.24
C LEU A 54 18.34 -0.12 -1.71
N TRP A 55 17.23 -0.78 -2.03
CA TRP A 55 16.75 -0.94 -3.41
C TRP A 55 16.29 0.39 -4.01
N LEU A 56 15.57 1.20 -3.24
CA LEU A 56 15.02 2.48 -3.68
C LEU A 56 16.07 3.57 -3.89
N GLY A 57 17.21 3.50 -3.21
CA GLY A 57 18.29 4.47 -3.37
C GLY A 57 19.08 4.30 -4.67
N LYS A 58 19.81 5.31 -5.08
CA LYS A 58 20.62 5.33 -6.29
C LYS A 58 22.11 5.26 -5.97
N LYS A 59 22.84 4.38 -6.65
CA LYS A 59 24.30 4.42 -6.63
C LYS A 59 24.79 5.67 -7.35
N LYS A 60 25.72 6.40 -6.75
CA LYS A 60 26.39 7.57 -7.34
C LYS A 60 27.70 7.21 -8.00
N GLU A 61 28.25 6.04 -7.66
CA GLU A 61 29.47 5.46 -8.22
C GLU A 61 29.30 3.95 -8.33
N ASP A 62 30.13 3.29 -9.11
CA ASP A 62 30.11 1.83 -9.17
C ASP A 62 30.95 1.23 -8.03
N PHE A 63 30.29 0.71 -7.03
CA PHE A 63 30.86 -0.05 -5.92
C PHE A 63 30.34 -1.49 -5.86
N GLY A 64 29.86 -2.01 -6.98
CA GLY A 64 29.34 -3.37 -7.08
C GLY A 64 27.96 -3.57 -6.43
N CYS A 65 27.78 -4.65 -5.69
CA CYS A 65 26.48 -5.04 -5.13
C CYS A 65 26.15 -4.26 -3.86
N ARG A 66 25.10 -3.42 -3.88
CA ARG A 66 24.61 -2.66 -2.70
C ARG A 66 24.36 -3.53 -1.47
N ILE A 67 23.81 -4.71 -1.65
CA ILE A 67 23.53 -5.63 -0.54
C ILE A 67 24.84 -6.04 0.15
N LYS A 68 25.85 -6.45 -0.62
CA LYS A 68 27.12 -6.89 -0.04
C LYS A 68 27.91 -5.78 0.64
N THR A 69 27.82 -4.55 0.08
CA THR A 69 28.63 -3.41 0.57
C THR A 69 27.94 -2.66 1.71
N LEU A 70 26.63 -2.45 1.66
CA LEU A 70 25.93 -1.56 2.57
C LEU A 70 25.11 -2.30 3.64
N MET A 71 24.57 -3.48 3.36
CA MET A 71 23.78 -4.21 4.33
C MET A 71 24.53 -4.51 5.64
N PRO A 72 25.82 -4.91 5.63
CA PRO A 72 26.57 -5.12 6.88
C PRO A 72 26.70 -3.85 7.74
N LYS A 73 26.65 -2.65 7.13
CA LYS A 73 26.69 -1.38 7.83
C LYS A 73 25.29 -0.94 8.31
N LEU A 74 24.25 -1.31 7.57
CA LEU A 74 22.86 -0.91 7.83
C LEU A 74 22.20 -1.77 8.92
N LEU A 75 22.43 -3.08 8.93
CA LEU A 75 21.80 -4.00 9.88
C LEU A 75 22.02 -3.64 11.36
N PRO A 76 23.22 -3.27 11.82
CA PRO A 76 23.42 -2.85 13.20
C PRO A 76 22.56 -1.63 13.58
N VAL A 77 22.30 -0.72 12.63
CA VAL A 77 21.44 0.46 12.86
C VAL A 77 19.99 0.04 13.04
N TYR A 78 19.49 -0.89 12.21
CA TYR A 78 18.15 -1.45 12.40
C TYR A 78 18.02 -2.19 13.73
N GLN A 79 19.03 -2.96 14.14
CA GLN A 79 19.03 -3.63 15.45
C GLN A 79 18.95 -2.61 16.60
N GLN A 80 19.69 -1.49 16.53
CA GLN A 80 19.59 -0.42 17.52
C GLN A 80 18.18 0.23 17.53
N LEU A 81 17.59 0.49 16.37
CA LEU A 81 16.23 1.02 16.26
C LEU A 81 15.19 0.07 16.85
N LEU A 82 15.29 -1.21 16.53
CA LEU A 82 14.38 -2.24 17.04
C LEU A 82 14.54 -2.44 18.56
N GLN A 83 15.77 -2.37 19.08
CA GLN A 83 16.01 -2.41 20.52
C GLN A 83 15.37 -1.19 21.22
N ALA A 84 15.57 0.03 20.69
CA ALA A 84 14.96 1.23 21.26
C ALA A 84 13.41 1.17 21.24
N ILE A 85 12.81 0.60 20.19
CA ILE A 85 11.38 0.36 20.11
C ILE A 85 10.92 -0.66 21.17
N ALA A 86 11.66 -1.75 21.35
CA ALA A 86 11.37 -2.74 22.40
C ALA A 86 11.47 -2.13 23.80
N ASP A 87 12.51 -1.32 24.06
CA ASP A 87 12.72 -0.62 25.34
C ASP A 87 11.61 0.40 25.65
N ALA A 88 10.91 0.88 24.62
CA ALA A 88 9.70 1.70 24.75
C ALA A 88 8.43 0.88 25.11
N GLY A 89 8.54 -0.44 25.32
CA GLY A 89 7.43 -1.33 25.67
C GLY A 89 6.53 -1.70 24.50
N VAL A 90 7.02 -1.65 23.28
CA VAL A 90 6.29 -2.04 22.08
C VAL A 90 6.43 -3.54 21.84
N GLU A 91 5.30 -4.22 21.66
CA GLU A 91 5.28 -5.67 21.41
C GLU A 91 5.55 -6.02 19.92
N TYR A 92 4.99 -5.24 19.00
CA TYR A 92 5.07 -5.48 17.56
C TYR A 92 5.61 -4.27 16.80
N VAL A 93 6.48 -4.53 15.82
CA VAL A 93 6.90 -3.56 14.80
C VAL A 93 6.52 -4.06 13.42
N GLN A 94 6.05 -3.19 12.57
CA GLN A 94 5.88 -3.51 11.16
C GLN A 94 7.10 -3.04 10.38
N ILE A 95 7.68 -3.93 9.58
CA ILE A 95 8.77 -3.62 8.65
C ILE A 95 8.25 -3.79 7.24
N ASP A 96 8.13 -2.69 6.52
CA ASP A 96 7.54 -2.65 5.18
C ASP A 96 8.59 -2.96 4.11
N GLU A 97 8.38 -4.06 3.40
CA GLU A 97 9.20 -4.51 2.27
C GLU A 97 8.38 -4.62 0.96
N PRO A 98 7.84 -3.52 0.46
CA PRO A 98 7.10 -3.52 -0.80
C PRO A 98 7.98 -3.88 -2.03
N ILE A 99 9.28 -3.97 -1.88
CA ILE A 99 10.18 -4.55 -2.89
C ILE A 99 9.74 -5.96 -3.31
N LEU A 100 9.11 -6.74 -2.41
CA LEU A 100 8.58 -8.07 -2.72
C LEU A 100 7.41 -8.02 -3.71
N ALA A 101 6.72 -6.90 -3.80
CA ALA A 101 5.64 -6.69 -4.77
C ALA A 101 6.15 -6.08 -6.11
N ALA A 102 7.48 -5.95 -6.25
CA ALA A 102 8.15 -5.42 -7.43
C ALA A 102 9.07 -6.48 -8.05
N ASP A 103 9.42 -6.32 -9.33
CA ASP A 103 10.41 -7.16 -9.99
C ASP A 103 11.84 -6.74 -9.60
N ALA A 104 12.20 -7.09 -8.37
CA ALA A 104 13.49 -6.70 -7.78
C ALA A 104 14.68 -7.56 -8.23
N GLY A 105 14.40 -8.74 -8.76
CA GLY A 105 15.41 -9.70 -9.18
C GLY A 105 15.99 -10.57 -8.04
N LYS A 106 16.53 -11.72 -8.45
CA LYS A 106 16.97 -12.82 -7.59
C LYS A 106 17.92 -12.42 -6.44
N PRO A 107 18.96 -11.56 -6.63
CA PRO A 107 19.88 -11.23 -5.54
C PRO A 107 19.21 -10.54 -4.34
N TRP A 108 18.12 -9.78 -4.57
CA TRP A 108 17.37 -9.14 -3.51
C TRP A 108 16.54 -10.15 -2.72
N LEU A 109 15.90 -11.10 -3.40
CA LEU A 109 15.11 -12.16 -2.76
C LEU A 109 16.00 -13.08 -1.91
N GLU A 110 17.18 -13.43 -2.42
CA GLU A 110 18.16 -14.28 -1.69
C GLU A 110 18.73 -13.62 -0.42
N ALA A 111 18.61 -12.29 -0.30
CA ALA A 111 19.09 -11.57 0.89
C ALA A 111 18.07 -11.58 2.06
N PHE A 112 16.79 -11.90 1.83
CA PHE A 112 15.78 -11.90 2.88
C PHE A 112 16.11 -12.81 4.07
N PRO A 113 16.47 -14.10 3.89
CA PRO A 113 16.71 -14.99 5.01
C PRO A 113 17.79 -14.48 5.97
N SER A 114 18.95 -14.08 5.46
CA SER A 114 20.05 -13.60 6.30
C SER A 114 19.74 -12.25 6.95
N THR A 115 19.07 -11.36 6.24
CA THR A 115 18.65 -10.05 6.75
C THR A 115 17.68 -10.22 7.92
N TYR A 116 16.61 -11.00 7.74
CA TYR A 116 15.60 -11.19 8.78
C TYR A 116 16.10 -12.07 9.94
N GLN A 117 17.04 -12.99 9.71
CA GLN A 117 17.74 -13.70 10.79
C GLN A 117 18.50 -12.72 11.71
N ALA A 118 19.12 -11.70 11.15
CA ALA A 118 19.81 -10.66 11.92
C ALA A 118 18.82 -9.74 12.66
N LEU A 119 17.72 -9.33 12.02
CA LEU A 119 16.70 -8.47 12.65
C LEU A 119 15.95 -9.17 13.77
N ALA A 120 15.72 -10.47 13.66
CA ALA A 120 15.03 -11.28 14.67
C ALA A 120 15.81 -11.44 16.00
N GLN A 121 17.05 -10.94 16.08
CA GLN A 121 17.81 -10.89 17.35
C GLN A 121 17.28 -9.80 18.30
N ALA A 122 16.56 -8.80 17.78
CA ALA A 122 15.95 -7.75 18.62
C ALA A 122 14.72 -8.32 19.36
N PRO A 123 14.48 -7.89 20.62
CA PRO A 123 13.40 -8.42 21.46
C PRO A 123 12.03 -7.79 21.15
N VAL A 124 11.69 -7.69 19.86
CA VAL A 124 10.40 -7.18 19.38
C VAL A 124 9.88 -8.08 18.27
N ARG A 125 8.56 -8.28 18.21
CA ARG A 125 7.92 -9.13 17.23
C ARG A 125 7.77 -8.40 15.90
N ILE A 126 8.28 -8.98 14.81
CA ILE A 126 8.27 -8.37 13.48
C ILE A 126 7.06 -8.85 12.67
N ILE A 127 6.29 -7.90 12.15
CA ILE A 127 5.32 -8.11 11.08
C ILE A 127 5.94 -7.58 9.78
N LEU A 128 6.17 -8.44 8.81
CA LEU A 128 6.67 -8.02 7.50
C LEU A 128 5.50 -7.51 6.65
N GLY A 129 5.57 -6.24 6.25
CA GLY A 129 4.52 -5.57 5.46
C GLY A 129 4.81 -5.61 3.96
N THR A 130 3.82 -6.07 3.19
CA THR A 130 3.84 -6.01 1.72
C THR A 130 2.56 -5.37 1.22
N TYR A 131 2.61 -4.61 0.14
CA TYR A 131 1.44 -3.95 -0.43
C TYR A 131 1.66 -3.58 -1.90
N PHE A 132 0.58 -3.15 -2.57
CA PHE A 132 0.48 -2.64 -3.93
C PHE A 132 0.39 -3.70 -5.03
N ALA A 133 0.82 -4.95 -4.80
CA ALA A 133 0.64 -6.06 -5.73
C ALA A 133 0.62 -7.41 -4.98
N SER A 134 0.47 -8.49 -5.74
CA SER A 134 0.57 -9.85 -5.21
C SER A 134 2.01 -10.20 -4.81
N VAL A 135 2.13 -10.88 -3.69
CA VAL A 135 3.36 -11.53 -3.23
C VAL A 135 3.14 -13.04 -3.02
N ALA A 136 2.11 -13.59 -3.64
CA ALA A 136 1.74 -15.02 -3.49
C ALA A 136 2.88 -15.97 -3.87
N GLU A 137 3.67 -15.63 -4.88
CA GLU A 137 4.86 -16.40 -5.30
C GLU A 137 5.95 -16.48 -4.22
N HIS A 138 5.96 -15.51 -3.28
CA HIS A 138 6.90 -15.44 -2.18
C HIS A 138 6.36 -16.01 -0.86
N ALA A 139 5.15 -16.63 -0.86
CA ALA A 139 4.53 -17.13 0.37
C ALA A 139 5.42 -18.16 1.11
N ALA A 140 6.09 -19.06 0.38
CA ALA A 140 7.02 -20.02 0.97
C ALA A 140 8.24 -19.32 1.61
N LEU A 141 8.82 -18.32 0.96
CA LEU A 141 9.89 -17.50 1.51
C LEU A 141 9.43 -16.83 2.81
N LEU A 142 8.30 -16.10 2.76
CA LEU A 142 7.75 -15.39 3.91
C LEU A 142 7.42 -16.32 5.08
N ASN A 143 6.94 -17.53 4.78
CA ASN A 143 6.70 -18.53 5.81
C ASN A 143 8.00 -19.02 6.48
N SER A 144 9.11 -19.09 5.76
CA SER A 144 10.41 -19.55 6.28
C SER A 144 11.16 -18.51 7.12
N LEU A 145 10.81 -17.22 7.00
CA LEU A 145 11.49 -16.15 7.73
C LEU A 145 11.17 -16.20 9.24
N PRO A 146 12.12 -15.82 10.12
CA PRO A 146 11.91 -15.74 11.57
C PRO A 146 11.14 -14.46 11.94
N ILE A 147 9.92 -14.31 11.43
CA ILE A 147 8.99 -13.19 11.65
C ILE A 147 7.73 -13.70 12.34
N SER A 148 7.06 -12.82 13.08
CA SER A 148 5.84 -13.16 13.82
C SER A 148 4.57 -13.08 12.95
N GLY A 149 4.64 -12.42 11.80
CA GLY A 149 3.50 -12.35 10.89
C GLY A 149 3.82 -11.63 9.59
N VAL A 150 2.84 -11.65 8.68
CA VAL A 150 2.90 -11.03 7.36
C VAL A 150 1.67 -10.17 7.15
N HIS A 151 1.85 -8.98 6.60
CA HIS A 151 0.75 -8.16 6.08
C HIS A 151 0.74 -8.25 4.55
N ILE A 152 -0.44 -8.49 3.97
CA ILE A 152 -0.66 -8.64 2.52
C ILE A 152 -1.80 -7.74 2.04
N ASP A 153 -1.69 -7.22 0.82
CA ASP A 153 -2.70 -6.38 0.16
C ASP A 153 -3.77 -7.22 -0.53
N CYS A 154 -4.88 -7.47 0.15
CA CYS A 154 -6.02 -8.23 -0.38
C CYS A 154 -6.98 -7.38 -1.23
N VAL A 155 -6.66 -6.11 -1.50
CA VAL A 155 -7.45 -5.24 -2.39
C VAL A 155 -6.87 -5.25 -3.79
N ARG A 156 -5.55 -5.08 -3.92
CA ARG A 156 -4.86 -5.11 -5.23
C ARG A 156 -4.73 -6.53 -5.78
N ALA A 157 -4.60 -7.50 -4.89
CA ALA A 157 -4.43 -8.90 -5.23
C ALA A 157 -5.29 -9.79 -4.30
N PRO A 158 -6.62 -9.76 -4.42
CA PRO A 158 -7.52 -10.50 -3.52
C PRO A 158 -7.31 -12.03 -3.56
N GLU A 159 -6.87 -12.56 -4.69
CA GLU A 159 -6.58 -13.98 -4.90
C GLU A 159 -5.45 -14.51 -4.01
N GLN A 160 -4.50 -13.67 -3.63
CA GLN A 160 -3.38 -14.09 -2.77
C GLN A 160 -3.81 -14.52 -1.37
N LEU A 161 -4.96 -14.07 -0.88
CA LEU A 161 -5.48 -14.46 0.43
C LEU A 161 -5.60 -15.98 0.54
N ALA A 162 -6.13 -16.65 -0.49
CA ALA A 162 -6.26 -18.11 -0.52
C ALA A 162 -4.89 -18.80 -0.45
N THR A 163 -3.88 -18.29 -1.14
CA THR A 163 -2.51 -18.80 -1.10
C THR A 163 -1.92 -18.70 0.31
N PHE A 164 -2.06 -17.54 0.98
CA PHE A 164 -1.57 -17.37 2.34
C PHE A 164 -2.36 -18.18 3.36
N VAL A 165 -3.67 -18.33 3.19
CA VAL A 165 -4.48 -19.25 4.01
C VAL A 165 -3.99 -20.70 3.85
N ALA A 166 -3.60 -21.12 2.66
CA ALA A 166 -3.07 -22.47 2.45
C ALA A 166 -1.65 -22.67 3.02
N GLN A 167 -0.74 -21.72 2.77
CA GLN A 167 0.71 -21.94 2.95
C GLN A 167 1.31 -21.33 4.22
N LEU A 168 0.74 -20.22 4.75
CA LEU A 168 1.30 -19.58 5.94
C LEU A 168 1.01 -20.43 7.18
N ASP A 169 2.02 -20.63 8.02
CA ASP A 169 1.87 -21.33 9.30
C ASP A 169 0.89 -20.60 10.22
N SER A 170 -0.04 -21.35 10.83
CA SER A 170 -1.04 -20.79 11.74
C SER A 170 -0.48 -20.25 13.06
N SER A 171 0.81 -20.52 13.37
CA SER A 171 1.50 -19.87 14.47
C SER A 171 1.81 -18.40 14.19
N LYS A 172 1.87 -17.99 12.91
CA LYS A 172 2.12 -16.62 12.48
C LYS A 172 0.83 -15.78 12.39
N ILE A 173 0.98 -14.48 12.50
CA ILE A 173 -0.10 -13.51 12.30
C ILE A 173 -0.27 -13.30 10.78
N LEU A 174 -1.51 -13.41 10.31
CA LEU A 174 -1.91 -12.94 8.99
C LEU A 174 -2.62 -11.59 9.13
N SER A 175 -1.96 -10.52 8.73
CA SER A 175 -2.56 -9.18 8.65
C SER A 175 -3.13 -9.00 7.24
N ALA A 176 -4.45 -9.09 7.12
CA ALA A 176 -5.15 -8.98 5.85
C ALA A 176 -5.55 -7.53 5.56
N GLY A 177 -4.94 -6.93 4.55
CA GLY A 177 -5.24 -5.59 4.06
C GLY A 177 -6.48 -5.59 3.17
N VAL A 178 -7.66 -5.43 3.76
CA VAL A 178 -8.96 -5.64 3.09
C VAL A 178 -9.78 -4.37 2.86
N VAL A 179 -9.36 -3.26 3.44
CA VAL A 179 -9.92 -1.93 3.18
C VAL A 179 -8.93 -1.13 2.36
N ASP A 180 -9.35 -0.64 1.19
CA ASP A 180 -8.45 0.05 0.26
C ASP A 180 -7.91 1.36 0.86
N GLY A 181 -6.61 1.42 1.09
CA GLY A 181 -5.92 2.61 1.62
C GLY A 181 -5.62 3.69 0.56
N ARG A 182 -5.89 3.43 -0.72
CA ARG A 182 -5.50 4.30 -1.85
C ARG A 182 -6.67 4.89 -2.63
N ASN A 183 -7.90 4.59 -2.24
CA ASN A 183 -9.08 5.19 -2.82
C ASN A 183 -9.92 5.90 -1.77
N VAL A 184 -11.01 6.51 -2.22
CA VAL A 184 -11.95 7.27 -1.38
C VAL A 184 -13.31 6.59 -1.24
N TRP A 185 -13.45 5.35 -1.68
CA TRP A 185 -14.73 4.66 -1.72
C TRP A 185 -14.96 3.80 -0.48
N ARG A 186 -16.21 3.67 -0.09
CA ARG A 186 -16.63 2.71 0.95
C ARG A 186 -16.28 1.28 0.55
N ALA A 187 -15.87 0.49 1.52
CA ALA A 187 -15.69 -0.94 1.37
C ALA A 187 -17.06 -1.65 1.34
N ASN A 188 -17.16 -2.73 0.56
CA ASN A 188 -18.29 -3.66 0.68
C ASN A 188 -18.05 -4.56 1.89
N LEU A 189 -18.57 -4.15 3.06
CA LEU A 189 -18.27 -4.81 4.33
C LEU A 189 -18.71 -6.27 4.35
N ARG A 190 -19.87 -6.58 3.80
CA ARG A 190 -20.40 -7.95 3.79
C ARG A 190 -19.52 -8.88 2.95
N GLN A 191 -19.09 -8.43 1.78
CA GLN A 191 -18.19 -9.19 0.92
C GLN A 191 -16.82 -9.39 1.58
N VAL A 192 -16.29 -8.36 2.24
CA VAL A 192 -15.00 -8.45 2.95
C VAL A 192 -15.09 -9.50 4.08
N VAL A 193 -16.14 -9.44 4.90
CA VAL A 193 -16.32 -10.42 5.98
C VAL A 193 -16.47 -11.85 5.43
N ALA A 194 -17.23 -12.03 4.34
CA ALA A 194 -17.37 -13.32 3.69
C ALA A 194 -16.02 -13.88 3.18
N ASN A 195 -15.21 -13.04 2.55
CA ASN A 195 -13.89 -13.43 2.03
C ASN A 195 -12.90 -13.83 3.15
N LEU A 196 -13.06 -13.29 4.35
CA LEU A 196 -12.18 -13.56 5.49
C LEU A 196 -12.54 -14.82 6.29
N GLN A 197 -13.65 -15.50 6.03
CA GLN A 197 -14.11 -16.64 6.85
C GLN A 197 -13.09 -17.78 6.90
N ALA A 198 -12.50 -18.16 5.76
CA ALA A 198 -11.48 -19.22 5.72
C ALA A 198 -10.21 -18.81 6.50
N ALA A 199 -9.80 -17.55 6.40
CA ALA A 199 -8.67 -17.03 7.17
C ALA A 199 -8.99 -16.99 8.67
N LYS A 200 -10.21 -16.56 9.07
CA LYS A 200 -10.64 -16.58 10.47
C LYS A 200 -10.68 -18.00 11.04
N ALA A 201 -11.14 -18.96 10.27
CA ALA A 201 -11.17 -20.37 10.69
C ALA A 201 -9.75 -20.93 10.95
N LYS A 202 -8.75 -20.56 10.13
CA LYS A 202 -7.39 -21.05 10.28
C LYS A 202 -6.58 -20.29 11.35
N PHE A 203 -6.63 -18.95 11.36
CA PHE A 203 -5.75 -18.12 12.16
C PHE A 203 -6.36 -17.66 13.50
N GLY A 204 -7.69 -17.73 13.65
CA GLY A 204 -8.35 -17.30 14.88
C GLY A 204 -8.02 -15.85 15.24
N ASP A 205 -7.45 -15.63 16.42
CA ASP A 205 -7.06 -14.29 16.91
C ASP A 205 -5.75 -13.76 16.26
N LYS A 206 -5.05 -14.61 15.51
CA LYS A 206 -3.89 -14.20 14.69
C LYS A 206 -4.28 -13.69 13.31
N LEU A 207 -5.57 -13.66 12.97
CA LEU A 207 -6.06 -12.88 11.85
C LEU A 207 -6.23 -11.42 12.27
N TRP A 208 -5.43 -10.54 11.70
CA TRP A 208 -5.59 -9.10 11.85
C TRP A 208 -6.25 -8.50 10.62
N VAL A 209 -7.16 -7.56 10.83
CA VAL A 209 -7.82 -6.79 9.78
C VAL A 209 -7.13 -5.43 9.67
N ALA A 210 -6.72 -5.07 8.46
CA ALA A 210 -5.94 -3.86 8.21
C ALA A 210 -6.36 -3.15 6.93
N PRO A 211 -6.00 -1.86 6.74
CA PRO A 211 -6.04 -1.26 5.40
C PRO A 211 -5.00 -1.94 4.51
N SER A 212 -5.22 -1.91 3.19
CA SER A 212 -4.34 -2.56 2.20
C SER A 212 -2.92 -1.99 2.18
N CYS A 213 -2.78 -0.72 2.53
CA CYS A 213 -1.54 0.03 2.71
C CYS A 213 -1.79 1.20 3.67
N SER A 214 -0.80 2.09 3.85
CA SER A 214 -0.95 3.28 4.69
C SER A 214 -2.14 4.14 4.26
N LEU A 215 -2.97 4.55 5.22
CA LEU A 215 -4.06 5.53 5.02
C LEU A 215 -3.55 6.95 4.71
N LEU A 216 -2.23 7.18 4.73
CA LEU A 216 -1.61 8.41 4.26
C LEU A 216 -1.96 8.73 2.79
N HIS A 217 -2.34 7.73 1.99
CA HIS A 217 -2.74 7.88 0.60
C HIS A 217 -4.23 8.25 0.43
N SER A 218 -4.99 8.35 1.52
CA SER A 218 -6.39 8.76 1.56
C SER A 218 -6.52 10.11 2.26
N PRO A 219 -7.48 10.99 1.89
CA PRO A 219 -7.78 12.19 2.66
C PRO A 219 -8.15 11.84 4.10
N GLN A 220 -7.96 12.79 5.03
CA GLN A 220 -8.05 12.51 6.46
C GLN A 220 -9.48 12.19 6.92
N ASP A 221 -10.42 13.10 6.70
CA ASP A 221 -11.79 12.99 7.21
C ASP A 221 -12.81 13.55 6.23
N LEU A 222 -13.76 12.71 5.83
CA LEU A 222 -14.87 13.06 4.95
C LEU A 222 -15.83 14.10 5.57
N ALA A 223 -15.87 14.23 6.89
CA ALA A 223 -16.70 15.23 7.57
C ALA A 223 -16.32 16.66 7.13
N LEU A 224 -15.05 16.91 6.80
CA LEU A 224 -14.53 18.20 6.36
C LEU A 224 -15.01 18.63 4.96
N GLU A 225 -15.58 17.70 4.19
CA GLU A 225 -16.10 17.98 2.84
C GLU A 225 -17.55 18.50 2.88
N GLU A 226 -17.71 19.77 3.28
CA GLU A 226 -19.03 20.41 3.46
C GLU A 226 -19.76 20.68 2.15
N LYS A 227 -19.02 20.96 1.06
CA LYS A 227 -19.56 21.36 -0.24
C LYS A 227 -19.78 20.20 -1.21
N LEU A 228 -19.42 18.99 -0.82
CA LEU A 228 -19.57 17.81 -1.64
C LEU A 228 -21.05 17.42 -1.76
N ASP A 229 -21.46 17.03 -2.97
CA ASP A 229 -22.80 16.48 -3.22
C ASP A 229 -23.10 15.36 -2.20
N PRO A 230 -24.21 15.44 -1.44
CA PRO A 230 -24.52 14.47 -0.38
C PRO A 230 -24.63 13.03 -0.87
N GLU A 231 -25.12 12.81 -2.09
CA GLU A 231 -25.24 11.49 -2.70
C GLU A 231 -23.83 10.90 -2.97
N ILE A 232 -22.94 11.68 -3.62
CA ILE A 232 -21.56 11.28 -3.87
C ILE A 232 -20.81 11.06 -2.55
N LYS A 233 -21.03 11.95 -1.56
CA LYS A 233 -20.45 11.86 -0.22
C LYS A 233 -20.85 10.54 0.47
N SER A 234 -22.07 10.05 0.27
CA SER A 234 -22.56 8.80 0.86
C SER A 234 -21.80 7.55 0.40
N TRP A 235 -21.18 7.59 -0.80
CA TRP A 235 -20.39 6.49 -1.36
C TRP A 235 -18.94 6.48 -0.88
N MET A 236 -18.51 7.53 -0.17
CA MET A 236 -17.12 7.75 0.17
C MET A 236 -16.78 7.32 1.60
N ALA A 237 -15.50 7.00 1.80
CA ALA A 237 -14.86 6.77 3.08
C ALA A 237 -13.41 7.26 2.99
N PHE A 238 -13.06 8.26 3.82
CA PHE A 238 -11.69 8.73 3.97
C PHE A 238 -10.98 7.99 5.12
N ALA A 239 -9.77 8.37 5.50
CA ALA A 239 -8.98 7.63 6.48
C ALA A 239 -9.74 7.39 7.79
N ALA A 240 -10.41 8.40 8.36
CA ALA A 240 -11.19 8.26 9.59
C ALA A 240 -12.34 7.25 9.43
N GLN A 241 -13.10 7.33 8.32
CA GLN A 241 -14.20 6.41 8.05
C GLN A 241 -13.70 4.99 7.76
N LYS A 242 -12.56 4.83 7.10
CA LYS A 242 -11.94 3.51 6.85
C LYS A 242 -11.51 2.81 8.13
N LEU A 243 -11.10 3.56 9.16
CA LEU A 243 -10.85 3.00 10.50
C LEU A 243 -12.14 2.46 11.13
N VAL A 244 -13.27 3.16 10.94
CA VAL A 244 -14.58 2.66 11.39
C VAL A 244 -14.98 1.38 10.64
N GLU A 245 -14.76 1.33 9.33
CA GLU A 245 -14.99 0.12 8.52
C GLU A 245 -14.19 -1.07 9.04
N LEU A 246 -12.90 -0.89 9.35
CA LEU A 246 -12.06 -1.93 9.95
C LEU A 246 -12.58 -2.39 11.32
N GLY A 247 -13.07 -1.46 12.16
CA GLY A 247 -13.72 -1.77 13.42
C GLY A 247 -14.96 -2.66 13.23
N ASN A 248 -15.83 -2.31 12.28
CA ASN A 248 -17.02 -3.09 11.95
C ASN A 248 -16.68 -4.49 11.41
N ILE A 249 -15.68 -4.61 10.51
CA ILE A 249 -15.22 -5.90 10.00
C ILE A 249 -14.70 -6.78 11.14
N LYS A 250 -13.86 -6.23 12.03
CA LYS A 250 -13.36 -6.93 13.22
C LYS A 250 -14.51 -7.44 14.08
N GLN A 251 -15.47 -6.57 14.41
CA GLN A 251 -16.63 -6.89 15.25
C GLN A 251 -17.49 -7.98 14.59
N ALA A 252 -17.73 -7.89 13.29
CA ALA A 252 -18.49 -8.92 12.56
C ALA A 252 -17.80 -10.29 12.59
N LEU A 253 -16.47 -10.33 12.47
CA LEU A 253 -15.70 -11.57 12.54
C LEU A 253 -15.62 -12.18 13.94
N GLN A 254 -15.74 -11.36 14.99
CA GLN A 254 -15.69 -11.81 16.37
C GLN A 254 -17.07 -12.19 16.92
N ASN A 255 -18.10 -11.38 16.64
CA ASN A 255 -19.40 -11.44 17.27
C ASN A 255 -20.56 -11.78 16.30
N GLY A 256 -20.25 -12.02 15.01
CA GLY A 256 -21.25 -12.28 13.98
C GLY A 256 -21.79 -11.01 13.30
N LEU A 257 -22.45 -11.19 12.15
CA LEU A 257 -22.94 -10.08 11.31
C LEU A 257 -24.00 -9.23 12.01
N ASP A 258 -24.83 -9.82 12.84
CA ASP A 258 -25.90 -9.12 13.56
C ASP A 258 -25.37 -8.01 14.49
N SER A 259 -24.14 -8.17 14.98
CA SER A 259 -23.49 -7.19 15.86
C SER A 259 -23.18 -5.84 15.17
N VAL A 260 -23.22 -5.80 13.84
CA VAL A 260 -22.92 -4.62 13.00
C VAL A 260 -23.95 -4.42 11.89
N GLN A 261 -25.17 -4.92 12.08
CA GLN A 261 -26.22 -4.96 11.04
C GLN A 261 -26.45 -3.59 10.38
N ALA A 262 -26.58 -2.52 11.16
CA ALA A 262 -26.81 -1.17 10.63
C ALA A 262 -25.65 -0.68 9.75
N ALA A 263 -24.41 -1.02 10.10
CA ALA A 263 -23.24 -0.66 9.30
C ALA A 263 -23.19 -1.46 7.99
N LEU A 264 -23.58 -2.73 8.00
CA LEU A 264 -23.69 -3.57 6.81
C LEU A 264 -24.76 -3.04 5.86
N GLU A 265 -25.96 -2.72 6.37
CA GLU A 265 -27.06 -2.17 5.56
C GLU A 265 -26.65 -0.83 4.92
N ALA A 266 -26.01 0.06 5.67
CA ALA A 266 -25.52 1.34 5.15
C ALA A 266 -24.43 1.14 4.08
N SER A 267 -23.56 0.16 4.25
CA SER A 267 -22.52 -0.20 3.26
C SER A 267 -23.16 -0.79 2.00
N ASP A 268 -24.08 -1.75 2.14
CA ASP A 268 -24.77 -2.40 1.04
C ASP A 268 -25.57 -1.38 0.21
N ALA A 269 -26.29 -0.46 0.86
CA ALA A 269 -27.04 0.60 0.21
C ALA A 269 -26.14 1.55 -0.60
N ALA A 270 -25.03 1.99 0.00
CA ALA A 270 -24.09 2.90 -0.67
C ALA A 270 -23.40 2.24 -1.88
N VAL A 271 -23.02 0.96 -1.75
CA VAL A 271 -22.40 0.19 -2.84
C VAL A 271 -23.41 -0.03 -3.98
N ALA A 272 -24.65 -0.40 -3.66
CA ALA A 272 -25.70 -0.65 -4.65
C ALA A 272 -26.10 0.65 -5.38
N ASP A 273 -26.29 1.75 -4.65
CA ASP A 273 -26.61 3.04 -5.24
C ASP A 273 -25.49 3.52 -6.19
N ARG A 274 -24.25 3.51 -5.74
CA ARG A 274 -23.10 3.87 -6.59
C ARG A 274 -23.01 2.99 -7.84
N ALA A 275 -23.32 1.70 -7.75
CA ALA A 275 -23.22 0.77 -8.86
C ALA A 275 -24.24 1.02 -9.96
N SER A 276 -25.41 1.64 -9.66
CA SER A 276 -26.52 1.89 -10.59
C SER A 276 -26.78 3.35 -10.92
N ASN A 277 -26.08 4.29 -10.25
CA ASN A 277 -26.41 5.72 -10.29
C ASN A 277 -26.11 6.37 -11.65
N SER A 278 -27.04 7.18 -12.14
CA SER A 278 -26.92 7.86 -13.43
C SER A 278 -25.79 8.90 -13.47
N LYS A 279 -25.30 9.40 -12.33
CA LYS A 279 -24.14 10.29 -12.26
C LYS A 279 -22.85 9.57 -12.67
N ILE A 280 -22.79 8.24 -12.56
CA ILE A 280 -21.66 7.39 -12.94
C ILE A 280 -21.87 6.75 -14.31
N HIS A 281 -23.13 6.36 -14.61
CA HIS A 281 -23.48 5.64 -15.83
C HIS A 281 -24.06 6.58 -16.87
N ASN A 282 -23.32 6.83 -17.95
CA ASN A 282 -23.77 7.61 -19.08
C ASN A 282 -24.17 6.69 -20.22
N ALA A 283 -25.48 6.59 -20.49
CA ALA A 283 -26.03 5.69 -21.52
C ALA A 283 -25.48 6.01 -22.93
N ALA A 284 -25.23 7.28 -23.26
CA ALA A 284 -24.65 7.64 -24.54
C ALA A 284 -23.21 7.13 -24.70
N VAL A 285 -22.41 7.20 -23.62
CA VAL A 285 -21.04 6.64 -23.62
C VAL A 285 -21.08 5.13 -23.74
N GLN A 286 -21.95 4.45 -23.00
CA GLN A 286 -22.12 2.99 -23.07
C GLN A 286 -22.55 2.56 -24.49
N THR A 287 -23.51 3.24 -25.08
CA THR A 287 -23.95 2.99 -26.47
C THR A 287 -22.79 3.19 -27.46
N ARG A 288 -22.00 4.26 -27.29
CA ARG A 288 -20.84 4.51 -28.14
C ARG A 288 -19.79 3.40 -28.00
N ILE A 289 -19.51 2.93 -26.78
CA ILE A 289 -18.56 1.83 -26.54
C ILE A 289 -19.07 0.53 -27.18
N ALA A 290 -20.36 0.21 -27.00
CA ALA A 290 -20.95 -1.00 -27.58
C ALA A 290 -20.95 -0.99 -29.12
N ASN A 291 -20.96 0.19 -29.74
CA ASN A 291 -20.96 0.38 -31.19
C ASN A 291 -19.60 0.81 -31.75
N LEU A 292 -18.49 0.58 -31.02
CA LEU A 292 -17.15 0.88 -31.55
C LEU A 292 -16.91 0.07 -32.83
N PRO A 293 -16.50 0.72 -33.94
CA PRO A 293 -16.23 0.01 -35.17
C PRO A 293 -15.02 -0.94 -35.00
N LYS A 294 -15.06 -2.02 -35.75
CA LYS A 294 -13.92 -2.96 -35.81
C LYS A 294 -12.65 -2.20 -36.25
N GLY A 295 -11.57 -2.32 -35.49
CA GLY A 295 -10.33 -1.61 -35.75
C GLY A 295 -10.27 -0.18 -35.17
N ALA A 296 -11.20 0.21 -34.27
CA ALA A 296 -11.16 1.48 -33.57
C ALA A 296 -9.88 1.68 -32.71
N ASP A 297 -9.21 0.60 -32.37
CA ASP A 297 -7.90 0.54 -31.70
C ASP A 297 -6.73 0.73 -32.68
N GLN A 298 -6.98 0.65 -33.99
CA GLN A 298 -5.97 0.81 -35.01
C GLN A 298 -5.74 2.28 -35.33
N ARG A 299 -4.50 2.64 -35.60
CA ARG A 299 -4.17 3.99 -36.09
C ARG A 299 -4.46 4.07 -37.59
N GLY A 300 -4.96 5.23 -38.07
CA GLY A 300 -5.35 5.44 -39.46
C GLY A 300 -4.19 5.38 -40.47
N ALA A 301 -2.94 5.49 -39.99
CA ALA A 301 -1.74 5.41 -40.83
C ALA A 301 -0.53 4.88 -40.05
N PRO A 302 0.48 4.28 -40.70
CA PRO A 302 1.72 3.87 -40.06
C PRO A 302 2.52 5.08 -39.54
N PHE A 303 3.47 4.82 -38.63
CA PHE A 303 4.23 5.89 -37.96
C PHE A 303 4.92 6.84 -38.95
N ALA A 304 5.53 6.34 -39.98
CA ALA A 304 6.29 7.14 -40.98
C ALA A 304 5.43 8.21 -41.71
N GLU A 305 4.13 7.97 -41.85
CA GLU A 305 3.17 8.90 -42.43
C GLU A 305 2.61 9.84 -41.33
N ARG A 306 2.24 9.28 -40.18
CA ARG A 306 1.71 10.06 -39.07
C ARG A 306 2.67 11.11 -38.56
N ILE A 307 3.97 10.77 -38.41
CA ILE A 307 4.97 11.72 -37.91
C ILE A 307 5.10 12.94 -38.79
N LYS A 308 5.01 12.79 -40.13
CA LYS A 308 5.03 13.91 -41.07
C LYS A 308 3.82 14.82 -40.90
N ALA A 309 2.63 14.22 -40.79
CA ALA A 309 1.40 14.98 -40.57
C ALA A 309 1.42 15.71 -39.21
N GLN A 310 1.89 15.05 -38.16
CA GLN A 310 2.02 15.64 -36.83
C GLN A 310 3.03 16.79 -36.81
N GLN A 311 4.18 16.62 -37.44
CA GLN A 311 5.20 17.69 -37.57
C GLN A 311 4.65 18.90 -38.31
N ALA A 312 3.94 18.65 -39.44
CA ALA A 312 3.32 19.72 -40.21
C ALA A 312 2.23 20.48 -39.45
N GLN A 313 1.45 19.79 -38.59
CA GLN A 313 0.38 20.39 -37.81
C GLN A 313 0.86 21.07 -36.52
N LEU A 314 1.81 20.44 -35.81
CA LEU A 314 2.24 20.89 -34.49
C LEU A 314 3.45 21.82 -34.51
N HIS A 315 4.16 21.87 -35.64
CA HIS A 315 5.37 22.69 -35.81
C HIS A 315 6.40 22.55 -34.71
N LEU A 316 6.57 21.31 -34.19
CA LEU A 316 7.48 21.05 -33.10
C LEU A 316 8.93 21.18 -33.54
N PRO A 317 9.81 21.72 -32.68
CA PRO A 317 11.26 21.69 -32.94
C PRO A 317 11.78 20.25 -32.87
N LEU A 318 12.99 20.04 -33.38
CA LEU A 318 13.65 18.71 -33.39
C LEU A 318 13.71 18.08 -31.98
N LEU A 319 13.93 18.91 -30.96
CA LEU A 319 13.93 18.53 -29.55
C LEU A 319 12.91 19.39 -28.80
N PRO A 320 11.63 18.99 -28.76
CA PRO A 320 10.60 19.74 -28.06
C PRO A 320 10.83 19.69 -26.55
N THR A 321 10.71 20.84 -25.89
CA THR A 321 10.75 20.94 -24.45
C THR A 321 9.34 20.78 -23.90
N ALA A 322 9.13 19.82 -22.99
CA ALA A 322 7.88 19.68 -22.24
C ALA A 322 8.09 20.20 -20.81
N ALA A 323 7.24 21.15 -20.38
CA ALA A 323 7.15 21.52 -18.98
C ALA A 323 6.13 20.62 -18.29
N LEU A 324 6.54 19.91 -17.25
CA LEU A 324 5.62 19.24 -16.33
C LEU A 324 4.96 20.32 -15.45
N ARG A 325 3.83 20.87 -15.92
CA ARG A 325 2.96 21.67 -15.05
C ARG A 325 2.08 20.73 -14.25
N SER A 326 1.96 20.96 -12.95
CA SER A 326 0.95 20.26 -12.15
C SER A 326 -0.43 20.63 -12.68
N ALA A 327 -1.39 19.72 -12.65
CA ALA A 327 -2.75 19.96 -13.11
C ALA A 327 -3.47 21.12 -12.37
N PHE A 328 -2.88 21.61 -11.28
CA PHE A 328 -3.39 22.72 -10.46
C PHE A 328 -2.98 24.11 -10.97
N GLU A 329 -1.98 24.24 -11.82
CA GLU A 329 -1.51 25.53 -12.34
C GLU A 329 -2.22 25.99 -13.62
N SER A 330 -3.12 25.20 -14.19
CA SER A 330 -3.69 25.45 -15.52
C SER A 330 -5.07 26.11 -15.53
N ARG A 331 -5.59 26.62 -14.40
CA ARG A 331 -6.77 27.49 -14.41
C ARG A 331 -6.34 28.96 -14.36
N PRO A 332 -6.51 29.76 -15.45
CA PRO A 332 -6.43 31.19 -15.32
C PRO A 332 -7.48 31.64 -14.29
N ALA A 333 -7.08 32.52 -13.38
CA ALA A 333 -8.02 33.17 -12.49
C ALA A 333 -9.13 33.78 -13.36
N ALA A 334 -10.36 33.40 -13.09
CA ALA A 334 -11.51 34.02 -13.73
C ALA A 334 -11.50 35.50 -13.30
N THR A 335 -11.26 36.39 -14.25
CA THR A 335 -11.50 37.83 -14.12
C THR A 335 -12.98 38.12 -14.02
#